data_e72f3e08323d900acdc548f1a2cb81fa
#
_entry.id   e72f3e08323d900acdc548f1a2cb81fa
#
_cell.length_a   1.000
_cell.length_b   1.000
_cell.length_c   1.000
_cell.angle_alpha   90.00
_cell.angle_beta   90.00
_cell.angle_gamma   90.00
#
_symmetry.space_group_name_H-M   'P 1'
#
loop_
_entity.id
_entity.type
_entity.pdbx_description
1 polymer ?
#
loop_
_entity_poly.entity_id
_entity_poly.type
_entity_poly.pdbx_seq_one_letter_code
_entity_poly.pdbx_strand_id
1 'polypeptide(L)'
;HDYGDSVAQELLARHYESRFQMASCVFLNGGLFPETHRPALVQKLLLSPLGWMIGRAFGRNALANSFSQIFGPNTRPSESALDDFWSLIDCHEGTRILHKLIAYIPQRRRMRERWVAAMQQDEVPLRVIDGEIDPISGAHMVERYRELVPHADTVLLANIGHYPQIEAPVQVLKHYLAFRDRIGQPAPRLAYS
;
A
#
# COMPACT_ATOMS: atom_id res chain seq x y z
N HIS A 1 0.44 3.20 1.92
CA HIS A 1 -0.03 1.82 1.87
C HIS A 1 -0.98 1.61 0.70
N ASP A 2 -0.88 0.46 0.01
CA ASP A 2 -1.69 0.00 -1.13
C ASP A 2 -1.90 1.07 -2.22
N TYR A 3 -3.11 1.65 -2.35
CA TYR A 3 -3.36 2.76 -3.28
C TYR A 3 -2.54 4.00 -2.94
N GLY A 4 -2.29 4.25 -1.66
CA GLY A 4 -1.43 5.33 -1.19
C GLY A 4 -0.03 5.28 -1.77
N ASP A 5 0.51 4.08 -2.03
CA ASP A 5 1.82 3.92 -2.65
C ASP A 5 1.83 4.41 -4.11
N SER A 6 0.73 4.21 -4.86
CA SER A 6 0.60 4.80 -6.21
C SER A 6 0.52 6.33 -6.18
N VAL A 7 -0.14 6.90 -5.16
CA VAL A 7 -0.16 8.35 -4.94
C VAL A 7 1.24 8.84 -4.60
N ALA A 8 1.95 8.13 -3.72
CA ALA A 8 3.32 8.49 -3.32
C ALA A 8 4.31 8.42 -4.50
N GLN A 9 4.18 7.42 -5.39
CA GLN A 9 4.97 7.33 -6.62
C GLN A 9 4.74 8.54 -7.54
N GLU A 10 3.49 8.99 -7.72
CA GLU A 10 3.20 10.18 -8.50
C GLU A 10 3.72 11.45 -7.81
N LEU A 11 3.58 11.55 -6.50
CA LEU A 11 4.14 12.66 -5.73
C LEU A 11 5.67 12.71 -5.84
N LEU A 12 6.34 11.56 -5.78
CA LEU A 12 7.79 11.46 -5.98
C LEU A 12 8.20 11.94 -7.37
N ALA A 13 7.47 11.53 -8.42
CA ALA A 13 7.73 12.01 -9.78
C ALA A 13 7.57 13.54 -9.90
N ARG A 14 6.57 14.11 -9.23
CA ARG A 14 6.36 15.56 -9.20
C ARG A 14 7.40 16.33 -8.39
N HIS A 15 8.01 15.70 -7.39
CA HIS A 15 9.14 16.27 -6.67
C HIS A 15 10.28 16.59 -7.65
N TYR A 16 10.64 15.65 -8.53
CA TYR A 16 11.68 15.86 -9.55
C TYR A 16 11.27 16.85 -10.67
N GLU A 17 10.01 17.18 -10.77
CA GLU A 17 9.51 18.27 -11.62
C GLU A 17 9.51 19.63 -10.89
N SER A 18 10.13 19.72 -9.71
CA SER A 18 10.21 20.94 -8.89
C SER A 18 8.85 21.53 -8.46
N ARG A 19 7.82 20.70 -8.37
CA ARG A 19 6.47 21.14 -7.97
C ARG A 19 6.27 21.24 -6.47
N PHE A 20 7.03 20.48 -5.70
CA PHE A 20 7.08 20.51 -4.23
C PHE A 20 8.28 19.72 -3.72
N GLN A 21 8.57 19.82 -2.43
CA GLN A 21 9.70 19.13 -1.82
C GLN A 21 9.21 17.91 -0.99
N MET A 22 9.76 16.73 -1.28
CA MET A 22 9.54 15.52 -0.53
C MET A 22 10.80 15.19 0.27
N ALA A 23 10.68 15.06 1.59
CA ALA A 23 11.82 14.80 2.46
C ALA A 23 12.20 13.31 2.52
N SER A 24 11.23 12.41 2.40
CA SER A 24 11.40 10.96 2.37
C SER A 24 10.09 10.27 2.01
N CYS A 25 10.13 9.00 1.65
CA CYS A 25 8.93 8.19 1.44
C CYS A 25 9.11 6.78 2.00
N VAL A 26 8.05 6.24 2.63
CA VAL A 26 7.97 4.86 3.08
C VAL A 26 6.77 4.19 2.45
N PHE A 27 6.99 3.11 1.74
CA PHE A 27 5.97 2.29 1.09
C PHE A 27 5.64 1.07 1.96
N LEU A 28 4.36 0.70 2.00
CA LEU A 28 3.84 -0.45 2.76
C LEU A 28 2.88 -1.28 1.88
N ASN A 29 3.28 -2.48 1.51
CA ASN A 29 2.46 -3.44 0.74
C ASN A 29 1.66 -2.81 -0.41
N GLY A 30 2.30 -1.98 -1.20
CA GLY A 30 1.73 -1.43 -2.42
C GLY A 30 2.22 -2.16 -3.67
N GLY A 31 1.38 -2.24 -4.68
CA GLY A 31 1.78 -2.80 -5.97
C GLY A 31 2.60 -1.80 -6.78
N LEU A 32 3.84 -1.54 -6.40
CA LEU A 32 4.71 -0.53 -7.04
C LEU A 32 4.96 -0.81 -8.52
N PHE A 33 4.91 -2.09 -8.90
CA PHE A 33 5.15 -2.54 -10.28
C PHE A 33 3.94 -3.31 -10.80
N PRO A 34 3.36 -2.92 -11.94
CA PRO A 34 2.18 -3.59 -12.50
C PRO A 34 2.43 -5.06 -12.89
N GLU A 35 3.67 -5.42 -13.19
CA GLU A 35 4.09 -6.77 -13.55
C GLU A 35 4.11 -7.75 -12.37
N THR A 36 4.26 -7.26 -11.15
CA THR A 36 4.26 -8.10 -9.93
C THR A 36 2.91 -8.16 -9.25
N HIS A 37 1.99 -7.25 -9.59
CA HIS A 37 0.69 -7.18 -8.95
C HIS A 37 -0.17 -8.41 -9.24
N ARG A 38 -0.63 -9.09 -8.19
CA ARG A 38 -1.49 -10.27 -8.25
C ARG A 38 -2.90 -9.91 -7.76
N PRO A 39 -3.78 -9.42 -8.65
CA PRO A 39 -5.08 -8.89 -8.23
C PRO A 39 -5.97 -9.97 -7.62
N ALA A 40 -6.55 -9.69 -6.46
CA ALA A 40 -7.57 -10.50 -5.84
C ALA A 40 -8.82 -10.59 -6.73
N LEU A 41 -9.64 -11.64 -6.53
CA LEU A 41 -10.85 -11.84 -7.33
C LEU A 41 -11.79 -10.63 -7.28
N VAL A 42 -11.99 -10.05 -6.10
CA VAL A 42 -12.83 -8.86 -5.91
C VAL A 42 -12.33 -7.66 -6.72
N GLN A 43 -11.03 -7.47 -6.84
CA GLN A 43 -10.42 -6.40 -7.65
C GLN A 43 -10.73 -6.60 -9.14
N LYS A 44 -10.65 -7.86 -9.63
CA LYS A 44 -11.02 -8.20 -11.02
C LYS A 44 -12.49 -7.95 -11.31
N LEU A 45 -13.36 -8.31 -10.37
CA LEU A 45 -14.80 -8.10 -10.49
C LEU A 45 -15.16 -6.60 -10.50
N LEU A 46 -14.54 -5.81 -9.63
CA LEU A 46 -14.74 -4.36 -9.58
C LEU A 46 -14.23 -3.65 -10.84
N LEU A 47 -13.20 -4.17 -11.51
CA LEU A 47 -12.69 -3.64 -12.79
C LEU A 47 -13.53 -4.05 -14.01
N SER A 48 -14.47 -4.97 -13.84
CA SER A 48 -15.36 -5.40 -14.94
C SER A 48 -16.41 -4.32 -15.27
N PRO A 49 -17.10 -4.42 -16.43
CA PRO A 49 -18.21 -3.52 -16.76
C PRO A 49 -19.35 -3.51 -15.73
N LEU A 50 -19.49 -4.60 -14.96
CA LEU A 50 -20.47 -4.74 -13.88
C LEU A 50 -19.93 -4.29 -12.52
N GLY A 51 -18.74 -3.71 -12.46
CA GLY A 51 -18.08 -3.32 -11.22
C GLY A 51 -18.91 -2.39 -10.33
N TRP A 52 -19.74 -1.54 -10.91
CA TRP A 52 -20.65 -0.66 -10.16
C TRP A 52 -21.75 -1.45 -9.39
N MET A 53 -22.22 -2.58 -9.94
CA MET A 53 -23.15 -3.48 -9.25
C MET A 53 -22.42 -4.25 -8.14
N ILE A 54 -21.23 -4.76 -8.45
CA ILE A 54 -20.39 -5.47 -7.48
C ILE A 54 -20.07 -4.58 -6.28
N GLY A 55 -19.68 -3.31 -6.53
CA GLY A 55 -19.43 -2.34 -5.46
C GLY A 55 -20.65 -2.14 -4.55
N ARG A 56 -21.86 -1.96 -5.12
CA ARG A 56 -23.08 -1.82 -4.31
C ARG A 56 -23.46 -3.06 -3.53
N ALA A 57 -23.16 -4.24 -4.05
CA ALA A 57 -23.40 -5.52 -3.38
C ALA A 57 -22.31 -5.89 -2.38
N PHE A 58 -21.19 -5.13 -2.35
CA PHE A 58 -20.10 -5.37 -1.43
C PHE A 58 -20.52 -5.02 -0.01
N GLY A 59 -20.50 -5.99 0.88
CA GLY A 59 -20.93 -5.84 2.27
C GLY A 59 -19.82 -6.25 3.24
N ARG A 60 -20.07 -6.04 4.55
CA ARG A 60 -19.13 -6.38 5.63
C ARG A 60 -18.62 -7.83 5.58
N ASN A 61 -19.49 -8.80 5.26
CA ASN A 61 -19.09 -10.20 5.14
C ASN A 61 -18.10 -10.43 3.97
N ALA A 62 -18.28 -9.71 2.87
CA ALA A 62 -17.35 -9.76 1.74
C ALA A 62 -15.99 -9.14 2.11
N LEU A 63 -15.98 -8.07 2.92
CA LEU A 63 -14.77 -7.49 3.50
C LEU A 63 -14.06 -8.51 4.40
N ALA A 64 -14.77 -9.12 5.35
CA ALA A 64 -14.22 -10.14 6.25
C ALA A 64 -13.58 -11.31 5.49
N ASN A 65 -14.26 -11.81 4.45
CA ASN A 65 -13.73 -12.85 3.57
C ASN A 65 -12.48 -12.40 2.82
N SER A 66 -12.46 -11.17 2.31
CA SER A 66 -11.28 -10.61 1.64
C SER A 66 -10.10 -10.49 2.60
N PHE A 67 -10.33 -9.98 3.81
CA PHE A 67 -9.30 -9.83 4.83
C PHE A 67 -8.74 -11.16 5.31
N SER A 68 -9.57 -12.20 5.42
CA SER A 68 -9.09 -13.55 5.77
C SER A 68 -8.09 -14.13 4.78
N GLN A 69 -8.04 -13.62 3.55
CA GLN A 69 -7.13 -14.07 2.49
C GLN A 69 -5.84 -13.27 2.40
N ILE A 70 -5.85 -12.02 2.87
CA ILE A 70 -4.73 -11.08 2.68
C ILE A 70 -4.00 -10.73 3.98
N PHE A 71 -4.61 -10.96 5.15
CA PHE A 71 -3.93 -10.88 6.45
C PHE A 71 -3.13 -12.15 6.74
N GLY A 72 -2.12 -12.03 7.57
CA GLY A 72 -1.38 -13.18 8.08
C GLY A 72 -2.28 -14.13 8.89
N PRO A 73 -1.95 -15.42 8.96
CA PRO A 73 -2.81 -16.43 9.59
C PRO A 73 -3.04 -16.16 11.09
N ASN A 74 -2.08 -15.54 11.76
CA ASN A 74 -2.11 -15.26 13.20
C ASN A 74 -2.40 -13.79 13.53
N THR A 75 -2.63 -12.94 12.52
CA THR A 75 -2.77 -11.48 12.66
C THR A 75 -4.08 -10.99 12.06
N ARG A 76 -5.05 -11.86 11.88
CA ARG A 76 -6.38 -11.51 11.37
C ARG A 76 -7.04 -10.45 12.26
N PRO A 77 -7.75 -9.48 11.67
CA PRO A 77 -8.42 -8.46 12.46
C PRO A 77 -9.52 -9.08 13.33
N SER A 78 -9.71 -8.50 14.52
CA SER A 78 -10.87 -8.82 15.36
C SER A 78 -12.18 -8.37 14.71
N GLU A 79 -13.32 -8.86 15.22
CA GLU A 79 -14.63 -8.40 14.77
C GLU A 79 -14.80 -6.88 14.93
N SER A 80 -14.32 -6.33 16.06
CA SER A 80 -14.33 -4.87 16.29
C SER A 80 -13.51 -4.11 15.24
N ALA A 81 -12.30 -4.59 14.90
CA ALA A 81 -11.49 -3.98 13.87
C ALA A 81 -12.14 -4.08 12.48
N LEU A 82 -12.84 -5.19 12.19
CA LEU A 82 -13.62 -5.33 10.96
C LEU A 82 -14.79 -4.33 10.90
N ASP A 83 -15.43 -4.06 12.03
CA ASP A 83 -16.51 -3.07 12.14
C ASP A 83 -15.96 -1.65 11.90
N ASP A 84 -14.80 -1.33 12.45
CA ASP A 84 -14.12 -0.05 12.22
C ASP A 84 -13.78 0.12 10.72
N PHE A 85 -13.16 -0.87 10.09
CA PHE A 85 -12.89 -0.84 8.65
C PHE A 85 -14.16 -0.70 7.82
N TRP A 86 -15.22 -1.45 8.20
CA TRP A 86 -16.49 -1.39 7.49
C TRP A 86 -17.12 0.00 7.60
N SER A 87 -17.11 0.59 8.79
CA SER A 87 -17.66 1.94 9.01
C SER A 87 -17.02 3.00 8.13
N LEU A 88 -15.69 2.89 7.90
CA LEU A 88 -14.96 3.77 6.99
C LEU A 88 -15.30 3.54 5.51
N ILE A 89 -15.45 2.27 5.11
CA ILE A 89 -15.77 1.91 3.72
C ILE A 89 -17.20 2.32 3.36
N ASP A 90 -18.14 2.14 4.27
CA ASP A 90 -19.56 2.43 4.05
C ASP A 90 -19.92 3.93 4.25
N CYS A 91 -19.01 4.68 4.87
CA CYS A 91 -19.18 6.12 5.08
C CYS A 91 -19.55 6.83 3.77
N HIS A 92 -20.64 7.65 3.84
CA HIS A 92 -21.17 8.36 2.66
C HIS A 92 -21.44 7.45 1.44
N GLU A 93 -21.90 6.22 1.68
CA GLU A 93 -22.16 5.22 0.63
C GLU A 93 -20.89 4.88 -0.19
N GLY A 94 -19.72 4.83 0.46
CA GLY A 94 -18.42 4.65 -0.20
C GLY A 94 -18.32 3.41 -1.07
N THR A 95 -19.12 2.38 -0.79
CA THR A 95 -19.21 1.16 -1.62
C THR A 95 -19.62 1.45 -3.07
N ARG A 96 -20.37 2.52 -3.32
CA ARG A 96 -20.79 2.93 -4.67
C ARG A 96 -19.65 3.38 -5.58
N ILE A 97 -18.51 3.76 -5.02
CA ILE A 97 -17.36 4.25 -5.79
C ILE A 97 -16.19 3.26 -5.85
N LEU A 98 -16.29 2.09 -5.23
CA LEU A 98 -15.20 1.08 -5.22
C LEU A 98 -14.72 0.74 -6.64
N HIS A 99 -15.63 0.60 -7.60
CA HIS A 99 -15.29 0.35 -9.01
C HIS A 99 -14.52 1.51 -9.68
N LYS A 100 -14.64 2.73 -9.16
CA LYS A 100 -13.87 3.89 -9.63
C LYS A 100 -12.51 3.94 -8.94
N LEU A 101 -12.48 3.68 -7.62
CA LEU A 101 -11.24 3.68 -6.85
C LEU A 101 -10.27 2.62 -7.38
N ILE A 102 -10.75 1.42 -7.70
CA ILE A 102 -9.91 0.32 -8.19
C ILE A 102 -9.22 0.61 -9.54
N ALA A 103 -9.62 1.67 -10.24
CA ALA A 103 -9.03 2.09 -11.51
C ALA A 103 -7.54 2.50 -11.39
N TYR A 104 -6.99 2.64 -10.17
CA TYR A 104 -5.56 2.85 -9.97
C TYR A 104 -4.72 1.68 -10.50
N ILE A 105 -5.26 0.46 -10.54
CA ILE A 105 -4.54 -0.72 -11.07
C ILE A 105 -4.15 -0.53 -12.55
N PRO A 106 -5.08 -0.24 -13.48
CA PRO A 106 -4.68 0.07 -14.85
C PRO A 106 -3.88 1.37 -14.99
N GLN A 107 -4.01 2.33 -14.08
CA GLN A 107 -3.17 3.53 -14.07
C GLN A 107 -1.70 3.18 -13.81
N ARG A 108 -1.38 2.23 -12.91
CA ARG A 108 -0.02 1.76 -12.67
C ARG A 108 0.67 1.32 -13.97
N ARG A 109 -0.04 0.62 -14.86
CA ARG A 109 0.50 0.19 -16.15
C ARG A 109 0.87 1.37 -17.05
N ARG A 110 -0.02 2.37 -17.12
CA ARG A 110 0.20 3.57 -17.96
C ARG A 110 1.32 4.45 -17.44
N MET A 111 1.48 4.52 -16.11
CA MET A 111 2.43 5.40 -15.46
C MET A 111 3.74 4.70 -15.05
N ARG A 112 3.89 3.42 -15.39
CA ARG A 112 4.99 2.58 -14.95
C ARG A 112 6.38 3.22 -15.15
N GLU A 113 6.67 3.64 -16.36
CA GLU A 113 7.99 4.20 -16.70
C GLU A 113 8.28 5.46 -15.88
N ARG A 114 7.31 6.36 -15.79
CA ARG A 114 7.40 7.60 -15.02
C ARG A 114 7.66 7.33 -13.54
N TRP A 115 6.88 6.42 -12.95
CA TRP A 115 6.96 6.15 -11.51
C TRP A 115 8.19 5.32 -11.14
N VAL A 116 8.60 4.39 -11.98
CA VAL A 116 9.84 3.63 -11.77
C VAL A 116 11.05 4.54 -11.90
N ALA A 117 11.11 5.39 -12.93
CA ALA A 117 12.20 6.36 -13.09
C ALA A 117 12.34 7.29 -11.88
N ALA A 118 11.21 7.71 -11.27
CA ALA A 118 11.26 8.53 -10.07
C ALA A 118 11.84 7.77 -8.86
N MET A 119 11.52 6.49 -8.68
CA MET A 119 12.09 5.67 -7.60
C MET A 119 13.58 5.33 -7.81
N GLN A 120 14.09 5.45 -9.02
CA GLN A 120 15.49 5.20 -9.36
C GLN A 120 16.41 6.40 -9.09
N GLN A 121 15.85 7.54 -8.74
CA GLN A 121 16.62 8.72 -8.32
C GLN A 121 17.06 8.57 -6.85
N ASP A 122 18.24 9.04 -6.51
CA ASP A 122 18.84 8.89 -5.16
C ASP A 122 18.60 10.09 -4.24
N GLU A 123 17.88 11.11 -4.71
CA GLU A 123 17.76 12.38 -4.00
C GLU A 123 16.78 12.30 -2.82
N VAL A 124 15.67 11.57 -2.98
CA VAL A 124 14.68 11.34 -1.92
C VAL A 124 14.90 9.97 -1.29
N PRO A 125 15.21 9.90 0.02
CA PRO A 125 15.34 8.62 0.71
C PRO A 125 14.02 7.82 0.66
N LEU A 126 14.11 6.56 0.21
CA LEU A 126 12.99 5.64 0.11
C LEU A 126 13.21 4.43 1.01
N ARG A 127 12.14 3.90 1.61
CA ARG A 127 12.11 2.60 2.29
C ARG A 127 10.84 1.84 1.95
N VAL A 128 10.96 0.54 1.79
CA VAL A 128 9.83 -0.40 1.73
C VAL A 128 9.77 -1.20 3.03
N ILE A 129 8.59 -1.28 3.68
CA ILE A 129 8.33 -2.12 4.85
C ILE A 129 7.10 -2.96 4.55
N ASP A 130 7.30 -4.19 4.12
CA ASP A 130 6.23 -5.04 3.62
C ASP A 130 6.03 -6.30 4.45
N GLY A 131 4.78 -6.74 4.56
CA GLY A 131 4.44 -8.08 5.01
C GLY A 131 4.85 -9.12 3.96
N GLU A 132 5.66 -10.08 4.38
CA GLU A 132 6.30 -11.06 3.49
C GLU A 132 5.29 -11.92 2.74
N ILE A 133 4.24 -12.37 3.45
CA ILE A 133 3.27 -13.35 2.94
C ILE A 133 2.06 -12.72 2.26
N ASP A 134 2.05 -11.41 2.03
CA ASP A 134 0.99 -10.75 1.28
C ASP A 134 0.86 -11.38 -0.13
N PRO A 135 -0.30 -11.94 -0.48
CA PRO A 135 -0.48 -12.56 -1.80
C PRO A 135 -0.56 -11.56 -2.95
N ILE A 136 -0.80 -10.26 -2.65
CA ILE A 136 -1.00 -9.20 -3.64
C ILE A 136 0.34 -8.54 -4.00
N SER A 137 1.10 -8.13 -3.00
CA SER A 137 2.32 -7.32 -3.14
C SER A 137 3.36 -7.59 -2.04
N GLY A 138 3.56 -8.85 -1.64
CA GLY A 138 4.52 -9.25 -0.62
C GLY A 138 5.96 -9.41 -1.15
N ALA A 139 6.64 -10.47 -0.72
CA ALA A 139 8.06 -10.71 -1.03
C ALA A 139 8.40 -10.58 -2.54
N HIS A 140 7.54 -11.08 -3.41
CA HIS A 140 7.74 -11.00 -4.88
C HIS A 140 7.76 -9.55 -5.42
N MET A 141 7.06 -8.62 -4.78
CA MET A 141 7.13 -7.20 -5.12
C MET A 141 8.44 -6.59 -4.61
N VAL A 142 8.84 -6.93 -3.39
CA VAL A 142 10.10 -6.46 -2.79
C VAL A 142 11.32 -6.96 -3.57
N GLU A 143 11.32 -8.19 -4.06
CA GLU A 143 12.35 -8.72 -4.96
C GLU A 143 12.46 -7.85 -6.22
N ARG A 144 11.34 -7.54 -6.85
CA ARG A 144 11.33 -6.66 -8.02
C ARG A 144 11.81 -5.24 -7.71
N TYR A 145 11.47 -4.72 -6.53
CA TYR A 145 11.98 -3.42 -6.08
C TYR A 145 13.50 -3.43 -5.97
N ARG A 146 14.09 -4.48 -5.39
CA ARG A 146 15.54 -4.64 -5.28
C ARG A 146 16.26 -4.75 -6.62
N GLU A 147 15.60 -5.33 -7.62
CA GLU A 147 16.14 -5.43 -8.98
C GLU A 147 16.19 -4.09 -9.71
N LEU A 148 15.20 -3.25 -9.49
CA LEU A 148 14.99 -2.03 -10.28
C LEU A 148 15.48 -0.76 -9.60
N VAL A 149 15.50 -0.71 -8.27
CA VAL A 149 15.84 0.49 -7.52
C VAL A 149 17.26 0.38 -6.95
N PRO A 150 18.19 1.27 -7.33
CA PRO A 150 19.52 1.29 -6.77
C PRO A 150 19.49 1.49 -5.24
N HIS A 151 20.39 0.81 -4.53
CA HIS A 151 20.50 0.94 -3.07
C HIS A 151 19.18 0.70 -2.31
N ALA A 152 18.35 -0.22 -2.80
CA ALA A 152 17.04 -0.54 -2.27
C ALA A 152 17.05 -0.81 -0.75
N ASP A 153 16.38 0.04 0.01
CA ASP A 153 16.21 -0.10 1.46
C ASP A 153 14.87 -0.79 1.74
N THR A 154 14.93 -2.05 2.13
CA THR A 154 13.75 -2.90 2.27
C THR A 154 13.75 -3.68 3.57
N VAL A 155 12.55 -3.83 4.14
CA VAL A 155 12.26 -4.68 5.30
C VAL A 155 11.10 -5.62 4.94
N LEU A 156 11.29 -6.92 5.13
CA LEU A 156 10.22 -7.92 5.06
C LEU A 156 9.88 -8.37 6.47
N LEU A 157 8.60 -8.26 6.82
CA LEU A 157 8.06 -8.70 8.11
C LEU A 157 7.50 -10.12 7.96
N ALA A 158 8.18 -11.09 8.58
CA ALA A 158 7.84 -12.50 8.48
C ALA A 158 6.43 -12.79 9.03
N ASN A 159 5.67 -13.63 8.32
CA ASN A 159 4.30 -14.03 8.66
C ASN A 159 3.28 -12.88 8.73
N ILE A 160 3.59 -11.71 8.19
CA ILE A 160 2.70 -10.56 8.10
C ILE A 160 2.15 -10.47 6.68
N GLY A 161 0.87 -10.14 6.57
CA GLY A 161 0.14 -10.01 5.31
C GLY A 161 0.13 -8.59 4.76
N HIS A 162 -1.00 -8.21 4.17
CA HIS A 162 -1.16 -6.98 3.38
C HIS A 162 -1.26 -5.70 4.21
N TYR A 163 -1.56 -5.77 5.51
CA TYR A 163 -1.74 -4.61 6.38
C TYR A 163 -0.67 -4.55 7.49
N PRO A 164 0.62 -4.43 7.17
CA PRO A 164 1.70 -4.51 8.16
C PRO A 164 1.53 -3.50 9.31
N GLN A 165 1.01 -2.31 9.04
CA GLN A 165 0.75 -1.28 10.05
C GLN A 165 -0.36 -1.66 11.05
N ILE A 166 -1.22 -2.59 10.71
CA ILE A 166 -2.28 -3.13 11.58
C ILE A 166 -1.84 -4.46 12.22
N GLU A 167 -1.19 -5.30 11.43
CA GLU A 167 -0.78 -6.65 11.85
C GLU A 167 0.43 -6.63 12.78
N ALA A 168 1.37 -5.70 12.57
CA ALA A 168 2.62 -5.59 13.30
C ALA A 168 3.02 -4.12 13.58
N PRO A 169 2.15 -3.30 14.21
CA PRO A 169 2.35 -1.85 14.35
C PRO A 169 3.67 -1.48 15.04
N VAL A 170 4.06 -2.24 16.06
CA VAL A 170 5.31 -2.01 16.80
C VAL A 170 6.53 -2.24 15.90
N GLN A 171 6.52 -3.28 15.05
CA GLN A 171 7.62 -3.56 14.13
C GLN A 171 7.70 -2.49 13.05
N VAL A 172 6.56 -2.12 12.45
CA VAL A 172 6.50 -1.05 11.43
C VAL A 172 7.04 0.25 12.02
N LEU A 173 6.58 0.65 13.21
CA LEU A 173 7.05 1.86 13.89
C LEU A 173 8.56 1.81 14.15
N LYS A 174 9.09 0.70 14.66
CA LYS A 174 10.52 0.49 14.88
C LYS A 174 11.34 0.73 13.60
N HIS A 175 10.94 0.11 12.50
CA HIS A 175 11.64 0.24 11.24
C HIS A 175 11.49 1.64 10.64
N TYR A 176 10.32 2.26 10.78
CA TYR A 176 10.11 3.64 10.38
C TYR A 176 11.01 4.62 11.14
N LEU A 177 11.09 4.51 12.47
CA LEU A 177 11.96 5.38 13.29
C LEU A 177 13.44 5.18 12.97
N ALA A 178 13.90 3.93 12.84
CA ALA A 178 15.27 3.63 12.44
C ALA A 178 15.61 4.21 11.04
N PHE A 179 14.66 4.26 10.13
CA PHE A 179 14.83 4.93 8.85
C PHE A 179 14.97 6.45 9.02
N ARG A 180 14.10 7.05 9.81
CA ARG A 180 14.12 8.51 10.08
C ARG A 180 15.44 8.94 10.73
N ASP A 181 15.92 8.19 11.70
CA ASP A 181 17.20 8.45 12.37
C ASP A 181 18.37 8.38 11.39
N ARG A 182 18.39 7.36 10.53
CA ARG A 182 19.43 7.19 9.52
C ARG A 182 19.52 8.34 8.51
N ILE A 183 18.38 8.89 8.10
CA ILE A 183 18.33 10.02 7.14
C ILE A 183 18.47 11.37 7.85
N GLY A 184 18.80 11.39 9.16
CA GLY A 184 19.01 12.61 9.93
C GLY A 184 17.76 13.47 10.18
N GLN A 185 16.57 12.88 10.03
CA GLN A 185 15.32 13.59 10.32
C GLN A 185 14.80 13.22 11.71
N PRO A 186 14.57 14.19 12.61
CA PRO A 186 14.03 13.91 13.94
C PRO A 186 12.64 13.25 13.85
N ALA A 187 12.34 12.39 14.83
CA ALA A 187 11.01 11.79 14.93
C ALA A 187 9.93 12.89 15.00
N PRO A 188 8.77 12.69 14.34
CA PRO A 188 7.68 13.67 14.43
C PRO A 188 7.28 13.84 15.89
N ARG A 189 7.19 15.08 16.36
CA ARG A 189 6.61 15.37 17.67
C ARG A 189 5.12 15.05 17.59
N LEU A 190 4.69 14.01 18.28
CA LEU A 190 3.27 13.73 18.43
C LEU A 190 2.69 14.85 19.29
N ALA A 191 1.97 15.77 18.67
CA ALA A 191 1.16 16.74 19.39
C ALA A 191 -0.11 16.01 19.87
N TYR A 192 -0.05 15.48 21.08
CA TYR A 192 -1.26 15.11 21.80
C TYR A 192 -1.86 16.42 22.34
N SER A 193 -2.91 16.91 21.71
CA SER A 193 -3.82 17.94 22.23
C SER A 193 -5.12 17.29 22.67
#